data_62d1f079b0ecc45ff1876351c7e0d5f8
#
_entry.id   62d1f079b0ecc45ff1876351c7e0d5f8
#
_cell.length_a   1.000
_cell.length_b   1.000
_cell.length_c   1.000
_cell.angle_alpha   90.00
_cell.angle_beta   90.00
_cell.angle_gamma   90.00
#
_symmetry.space_group_name_H-M   'P 1'
#
loop_
_entity.id
_entity.type
_entity.pdbx_description
1 polymer ?
#
loop_
_entity_poly.entity_id
_entity_poly.type
_entity_poly.pdbx_seq_one_letter_code
_entity_poly.pdbx_strand_id
1 'polypeptide(L)'
;MTIHVETSSHDGRTRWLRTIWNCSQQRGVLLYRYYLLDTRWLGIYLHQLMTSDDDRAMHDHPWSFVSWLIGGGYTEHTPLGVRHHRRFAVLLRPASWIHRLELEQPTWTLVVRFRTVRLWGFFTEGGWMDYRSYGREFCD
;
A
#
# COMPACT_ATOMS: atom_id res chain seq x y z
N MET A 1 6.17 0.99 -8.62
CA MET A 1 5.65 -0.13 -7.80
C MET A 1 5.24 -1.26 -8.73
N THR A 2 6.21 -2.11 -9.04
CA THR A 2 5.90 -3.32 -9.78
C THR A 2 5.30 -4.32 -8.80
N ILE A 3 4.03 -4.63 -8.98
CA ILE A 3 3.39 -5.68 -8.21
C ILE A 3 3.80 -7.00 -8.87
N HIS A 4 4.96 -7.52 -8.52
CA HIS A 4 5.27 -8.91 -8.79
C HIS A 4 4.47 -9.74 -7.80
N VAL A 5 3.40 -10.30 -8.32
CA VAL A 5 2.65 -11.33 -7.61
C VAL A 5 3.44 -12.61 -7.78
N GLU A 6 4.35 -12.92 -6.88
CA GLU A 6 4.78 -14.29 -6.72
C GLU A 6 3.58 -15.10 -6.24
N THR A 7 2.88 -15.65 -7.21
CA THR A 7 1.86 -16.63 -6.95
C THR A 7 2.58 -17.95 -6.73
N SER A 8 2.93 -18.24 -5.52
CA SER A 8 3.19 -19.62 -5.11
C SER A 8 1.88 -20.40 -5.22
N SER A 9 1.53 -20.80 -6.44
CA SER A 9 0.40 -21.68 -6.69
C SER A 9 0.94 -23.09 -6.84
N HIS A 10 0.97 -23.81 -5.76
CA HIS A 10 0.74 -25.24 -5.83
C HIS A 10 -0.35 -25.56 -4.84
N ASP A 11 -1.45 -26.09 -5.39
CA ASP A 11 -2.53 -26.66 -4.60
C ASP A 11 -3.56 -25.65 -4.05
N GLY A 12 -4.61 -25.30 -4.81
CA GLY A 12 -5.97 -24.88 -4.46
C GLY A 12 -6.27 -24.24 -3.08
N ARG A 13 -5.28 -23.86 -2.31
CA ARG A 13 -5.39 -23.30 -0.98
C ARG A 13 -5.38 -21.77 -1.01
N THR A 14 -6.24 -21.19 -0.25
CA THR A 14 -6.37 -19.78 0.06
C THR A 14 -4.98 -19.17 0.32
N ARG A 15 -4.61 -18.14 -0.46
CA ARG A 15 -3.33 -17.45 -0.28
C ARG A 15 -3.36 -16.67 1.02
N TRP A 16 -2.53 -17.05 1.96
CA TRP A 16 -2.38 -16.38 3.24
C TRP A 16 -1.49 -15.14 3.19
N LEU A 17 -0.54 -15.11 2.25
CA LEU A 17 0.52 -14.12 2.22
C LEU A 17 0.78 -13.67 0.79
N ARG A 18 0.93 -12.35 0.62
CA ARG A 18 1.40 -11.74 -0.61
C ARG A 18 2.57 -10.82 -0.32
N THR A 19 3.67 -11.01 -1.06
CA THR A 19 4.80 -10.08 -1.06
C THR A 19 4.59 -9.02 -2.13
N ILE A 20 4.69 -7.76 -1.74
CA ILE A 20 4.61 -6.62 -2.65
C ILE A 20 5.96 -5.93 -2.66
N TRP A 21 6.57 -5.89 -3.84
CA TRP A 21 7.89 -5.32 -4.04
C TRP A 21 7.83 -3.82 -4.30
N ASN A 22 8.88 -3.12 -3.91
CA ASN A 22 9.04 -1.71 -4.24
C ASN A 22 9.19 -1.54 -5.76
N CYS A 23 8.88 -0.35 -6.25
CA CYS A 23 9.03 0.06 -7.66
C CYS A 23 10.44 -0.22 -8.19
N SER A 24 11.45 0.15 -7.43
CA SER A 24 12.81 -0.34 -7.64
C SER A 24 13.03 -1.63 -6.84
N GLN A 25 13.26 -2.73 -7.53
CA GLN A 25 13.55 -4.01 -6.86
C GLN A 25 14.80 -3.93 -5.97
N GLN A 26 15.72 -3.01 -6.27
CA GLN A 26 16.90 -2.76 -5.44
C GLN A 26 16.56 -2.24 -4.05
N ARG A 27 15.38 -1.61 -3.87
CA ARG A 27 14.89 -1.19 -2.57
C ARG A 27 14.28 -2.33 -1.75
N GLY A 28 14.11 -3.52 -2.36
CA GLY A 28 13.57 -4.70 -1.70
C GLY A 28 12.06 -4.71 -1.57
N VAL A 29 11.58 -5.46 -0.59
CA VAL A 29 10.16 -5.64 -0.32
C VAL A 29 9.54 -4.36 0.22
N LEU A 30 8.43 -3.92 -0.38
CA LEU A 30 7.64 -2.80 0.12
C LEU A 30 6.83 -3.22 1.34
N LEU A 31 6.05 -4.28 1.20
CA LEU A 31 5.26 -4.82 2.30
C LEU A 31 4.93 -6.30 2.11
N TYR A 32 4.70 -6.97 3.24
CA TYR A 32 4.03 -8.27 3.30
C TYR A 32 2.57 -8.07 3.68
N ARG A 33 1.67 -8.68 2.93
CA ARG A 33 0.23 -8.64 3.20
C ARG A 33 -0.26 -10.02 3.61
N TYR A 34 -0.73 -10.12 4.85
CA TYR A 34 -1.38 -11.31 5.36
C TYR A 34 -2.90 -11.13 5.25
N TYR A 35 -3.56 -12.05 4.57
CA TYR A 35 -5.01 -12.02 4.36
C TYR A 35 -5.70 -12.71 5.52
N LEU A 36 -6.39 -11.94 6.37
CA LEU A 36 -7.22 -12.47 7.45
C LEU A 36 -8.66 -12.71 6.98
N LEU A 37 -9.15 -11.81 6.14
CA LEU A 37 -10.42 -11.91 5.45
C LEU A 37 -10.28 -11.23 4.09
N ASP A 38 -10.79 -11.85 3.04
CA ASP A 38 -10.77 -11.26 1.71
C ASP A 38 -12.05 -11.63 0.95
N THR A 39 -13.03 -10.73 1.00
CA THR A 39 -14.30 -10.84 0.29
C THR A 39 -14.46 -9.69 -0.70
N ARG A 40 -15.45 -9.77 -1.58
CA ARG A 40 -15.77 -8.70 -2.51
C ARG A 40 -16.07 -7.36 -1.81
N TRP A 41 -16.69 -7.42 -0.63
CA TRP A 41 -17.21 -6.25 0.08
C TRP A 41 -16.27 -5.73 1.16
N LEU A 42 -15.51 -6.63 1.76
CA LEU A 42 -14.69 -6.34 2.92
C LEU A 42 -13.41 -7.19 2.89
N GLY A 43 -12.29 -6.58 3.18
CA GLY A 43 -11.03 -7.26 3.43
C GLY A 43 -10.43 -6.81 4.76
N ILE A 44 -9.79 -7.74 5.45
CA ILE A 44 -9.02 -7.47 6.66
C ILE A 44 -7.62 -8.01 6.42
N TYR A 45 -6.64 -7.12 6.40
CA TYR A 45 -5.26 -7.43 6.09
C TYR A 45 -4.34 -7.00 7.22
N LEU A 46 -3.40 -7.86 7.56
CA LEU A 46 -2.27 -7.47 8.36
C LEU A 46 -1.12 -7.12 7.41
N HIS A 47 -0.64 -5.90 7.47
CA HIS A 47 0.50 -5.43 6.69
C HIS A 47 1.74 -5.31 7.57
N GLN A 48 2.84 -5.84 7.10
CA GLN A 48 4.17 -5.48 7.57
C GLN A 48 4.82 -4.59 6.52
N LEU A 49 4.81 -3.28 6.75
CA LEU A 49 5.47 -2.32 5.90
C LEU A 49 6.98 -2.40 6.15
N MET A 50 7.75 -2.64 5.09
CA MET A 50 9.19 -2.89 5.19
C MET A 50 10.03 -1.71 4.74
N THR A 51 9.58 -1.01 3.69
CA THR A 51 10.28 0.14 3.12
C THR A 51 9.32 1.27 2.80
N SER A 52 9.86 2.48 2.67
CA SER A 52 9.09 3.64 2.22
C SER A 52 8.55 3.45 0.80
N ASP A 53 7.45 4.14 0.52
CA ASP A 53 6.93 4.27 -0.84
C ASP A 53 7.94 4.97 -1.77
N ASP A 54 7.70 4.88 -3.08
CA ASP A 54 8.47 5.65 -4.06
C ASP A 54 8.33 7.15 -3.75
N ASP A 55 9.45 7.85 -3.64
CA ASP A 55 9.51 9.28 -3.35
C ASP A 55 9.17 10.18 -4.54
N ARG A 56 9.05 9.60 -5.74
CA ARG A 56 8.74 10.33 -6.99
C ARG A 56 7.28 10.73 -7.12
N ALA A 57 6.38 9.97 -6.53
CA ALA A 57 4.95 10.22 -6.69
C ALA A 57 4.12 9.75 -5.50
N MET A 58 3.11 10.55 -5.17
CA MET A 58 2.03 10.11 -4.27
C MET A 58 1.04 9.23 -5.03
N HIS A 59 0.26 8.44 -4.32
CA HIS A 59 -0.74 7.54 -4.90
C HIS A 59 -2.09 7.68 -4.21
N ASP A 60 -3.14 7.30 -4.92
CA ASP A 60 -4.47 7.09 -4.38
C ASP A 60 -4.76 5.58 -4.21
N HIS A 61 -6.01 5.21 -4.04
CA HIS A 61 -6.38 3.84 -3.64
C HIS A 61 -7.58 3.33 -4.44
N PRO A 62 -7.68 1.99 -4.64
CA PRO A 62 -8.86 1.41 -5.28
C PRO A 62 -10.09 1.36 -4.36
N TRP A 63 -9.89 1.49 -3.05
CA TRP A 63 -10.91 1.37 -2.02
C TRP A 63 -10.64 2.29 -0.83
N SER A 64 -11.70 2.64 -0.13
CA SER A 64 -11.59 3.30 1.17
C SER A 64 -11.18 2.30 2.24
N PHE A 65 -10.47 2.75 3.26
CA PHE A 65 -9.96 1.87 4.29
C PHE A 65 -9.78 2.55 5.64
N VAL A 66 -9.70 1.72 6.66
CA VAL A 66 -9.26 2.10 8.01
C VAL A 66 -7.94 1.38 8.27
N SER A 67 -6.94 2.10 8.72
CA SER A 67 -5.64 1.55 9.09
C SER A 67 -5.37 1.80 10.57
N TRP A 68 -5.04 0.74 11.29
CA TRP A 68 -4.61 0.81 12.67
C TRP A 68 -3.14 0.44 12.78
N LEU A 69 -2.31 1.37 13.26
CA LEU A 69 -0.88 1.15 13.46
C LEU A 69 -0.68 0.37 14.77
N ILE A 70 -0.32 -0.90 14.67
CA ILE A 70 -0.13 -1.77 15.84
C ILE A 70 1.32 -1.92 16.27
N GLY A 71 2.28 -1.56 15.40
CA GLY A 71 3.70 -1.55 15.72
C GLY A 71 4.47 -0.61 14.82
N GLY A 72 5.46 0.09 15.35
CA GLY A 72 6.23 1.09 14.61
C GLY A 72 5.49 2.42 14.44
N GLY A 73 5.61 3.03 13.30
CA GLY A 73 5.02 4.30 12.91
C GLY A 73 5.60 4.77 11.59
N TYR A 74 5.00 5.78 10.98
CA TYR A 74 5.48 6.34 9.74
C TYR A 74 5.14 7.82 9.59
N THR A 75 5.83 8.45 8.67
CA THR A 75 5.54 9.81 8.20
C THR A 75 4.69 9.72 6.94
N GLU A 76 3.54 10.37 6.94
CA GLU A 76 2.63 10.46 5.81
C GLU A 76 2.79 11.82 5.13
N HIS A 77 3.15 11.79 3.86
CA HIS A 77 3.21 12.96 3.00
C HIS A 77 1.93 13.06 2.19
N THR A 78 1.24 14.20 2.27
CA THR A 78 0.02 14.49 1.50
C THR A 78 0.15 15.82 0.78
N PRO A 79 -0.71 16.15 -0.19
CA PRO A 79 -0.73 17.47 -0.81
C PRO A 79 -0.95 18.64 0.17
N LEU A 80 -1.53 18.36 1.34
CA LEU A 80 -1.81 19.35 2.38
C LEU A 80 -0.72 19.47 3.43
N GLY A 81 0.31 18.64 3.38
CA GLY A 81 1.42 18.67 4.33
C GLY A 81 1.85 17.29 4.81
N VAL A 82 2.67 17.28 5.84
CA VAL A 82 3.34 16.11 6.39
C VAL A 82 2.84 15.84 7.80
N ARG A 83 2.53 14.58 8.10
CA ARG A 83 2.11 14.15 9.44
C ARG A 83 2.86 12.91 9.88
N HIS A 84 3.24 12.88 11.15
CA HIS A 84 3.81 11.69 11.79
C HIS A 84 2.70 10.91 12.50
N HIS A 85 2.60 9.63 12.20
CA HIS A 85 1.68 8.72 12.86
C HIS A 85 2.45 7.72 13.71
N ARG A 86 2.05 7.64 14.98
CA ARG A 86 2.66 6.77 15.98
C ARG A 86 1.86 5.49 16.16
N ARG A 87 2.44 4.56 16.87
CA ARG A 87 1.78 3.34 17.32
C ARG A 87 0.41 3.65 17.92
N PHE A 88 -0.57 2.81 17.60
CA PHE A 88 -1.99 2.90 17.97
C PHE A 88 -2.81 3.99 17.28
N ALA A 89 -2.25 4.78 16.39
CA ALA A 89 -3.03 5.67 15.55
C ALA A 89 -4.03 4.88 14.68
N VAL A 90 -5.24 5.42 14.56
CA VAL A 90 -6.29 4.90 13.68
C VAL A 90 -6.56 5.93 12.60
N LEU A 91 -6.42 5.52 11.35
CA LEU A 91 -6.52 6.42 10.20
C LEU A 91 -7.66 5.97 9.29
N LEU A 92 -8.62 6.86 9.05
CA LEU A 92 -9.67 6.67 8.06
C LEU A 92 -9.23 7.34 6.75
N ARG A 93 -9.26 6.60 5.65
CA ARG A 93 -8.81 7.08 4.34
C ARG A 93 -9.83 6.73 3.26
N PRO A 94 -10.45 7.73 2.61
CA PRO A 94 -11.27 7.48 1.43
C PRO A 94 -10.39 7.00 0.27
N ALA A 95 -10.98 6.33 -0.72
CA ALA A 95 -10.25 5.86 -1.91
C ALA A 95 -9.53 7.00 -2.65
N SER A 96 -10.07 8.20 -2.61
CA SER A 96 -9.46 9.41 -3.18
C SER A 96 -8.31 10.01 -2.38
N TRP A 97 -7.98 9.44 -1.23
CA TRP A 97 -6.88 9.93 -0.40
C TRP A 97 -5.54 9.79 -1.11
N ILE A 98 -4.78 10.87 -1.17
CA ILE A 98 -3.52 10.97 -1.89
C ILE A 98 -2.39 11.07 -0.87
N HIS A 99 -1.47 10.12 -0.90
CA HIS A 99 -0.32 10.14 -0.01
C HIS A 99 0.86 9.33 -0.54
N ARG A 100 1.98 9.44 0.16
CA ARG A 100 3.07 8.47 0.20
C ARG A 100 3.54 8.30 1.64
N LEU A 101 4.06 7.13 1.96
CA LEU A 101 4.54 6.79 3.28
C LEU A 101 6.07 6.75 3.31
N GLU A 102 6.63 7.34 4.33
CA GLU A 102 8.06 7.30 4.63
C GLU A 102 8.29 6.59 5.96
N LEU A 103 9.07 5.52 5.92
CA LEU A 103 9.35 4.67 7.05
C LEU A 103 10.82 4.81 7.48
N GLU A 104 11.05 4.90 8.80
CA GLU A 104 12.38 4.77 9.39
C GLU A 104 12.64 3.33 9.84
N GLN A 105 11.58 2.56 10.09
CA GLN A 105 11.62 1.18 10.57
C GLN A 105 10.41 0.40 10.05
N PRO A 106 10.47 -0.94 10.04
CA PRO A 106 9.31 -1.75 9.72
C PRO A 106 8.11 -1.41 10.62
N THR A 107 6.93 -1.33 10.00
CA THR A 107 5.70 -0.90 10.68
C THR A 107 4.58 -1.90 10.41
N TRP A 108 3.89 -2.31 11.47
CA TRP A 108 2.75 -3.20 11.39
C TRP A 108 1.46 -2.41 11.41
N THR A 109 0.57 -2.70 10.46
CA THR A 109 -0.76 -2.10 10.39
C THR A 109 -1.82 -3.17 10.19
N LEU A 110 -2.95 -3.01 10.85
CA LEU A 110 -4.16 -3.76 10.56
C LEU A 110 -5.05 -2.89 9.68
N VAL A 111 -5.37 -3.37 8.49
CA VAL A 111 -6.14 -2.62 7.49
C VAL A 111 -7.48 -3.30 7.27
N VAL A 112 -8.55 -2.54 7.40
CA VAL A 112 -9.90 -2.92 6.98
C VAL A 112 -10.22 -2.14 5.73
N ARG A 113 -10.28 -2.83 4.57
CA ARG A 113 -10.64 -2.22 3.30
C ARG A 113 -12.08 -2.53 2.93
N PHE A 114 -12.73 -1.58 2.29
CA PHE A 114 -14.08 -1.74 1.75
C PHE A 114 -14.01 -2.18 0.27
N ARG A 115 -15.15 -2.23 -0.40
CA ARG A 115 -15.20 -2.67 -1.79
C ARG A 115 -14.37 -1.77 -2.71
N THR A 116 -13.86 -2.33 -3.79
CA THR A 116 -13.21 -1.58 -4.86
C THR A 116 -14.21 -0.68 -5.58
N VAL A 117 -13.90 0.61 -5.68
CA VAL A 117 -14.77 1.64 -6.27
C VAL A 117 -14.14 2.38 -7.43
N ARG A 118 -12.83 2.23 -7.64
CA ARG A 118 -12.09 2.96 -8.68
C ARG A 118 -10.79 2.26 -9.06
N LEU A 119 -10.24 2.63 -10.20
CA LEU A 119 -8.85 2.36 -10.54
C LEU A 119 -7.96 3.31 -9.73
N TRP A 120 -6.83 2.82 -9.26
CA TRP A 120 -5.87 3.62 -8.52
C TRP A 120 -4.58 3.86 -9.30
N GLY A 121 -3.82 4.86 -8.90
CA GLY A 121 -2.59 5.20 -9.56
C GLY A 121 -1.77 6.25 -8.83
N PHE A 122 -0.85 6.84 -9.57
CA PHE A 122 0.15 7.77 -9.08
C PHE A 122 -0.04 9.16 -9.67
N PHE A 123 0.26 10.18 -8.86
CA PHE A 123 0.26 11.58 -9.27
C PHE A 123 1.68 11.99 -9.64
N THR A 124 1.92 12.12 -10.93
CA THR A 124 3.22 12.51 -11.52
C THR A 124 3.19 13.96 -11.95
N GLU A 125 4.34 14.50 -12.37
CA GLU A 125 4.40 15.85 -12.96
C GLU A 125 3.52 15.97 -14.21
N GLY A 126 3.34 14.89 -14.95
CA GLY A 126 2.47 14.82 -16.14
C GLY A 126 0.99 14.58 -15.82
N GLY A 127 0.61 14.48 -14.56
CA GLY A 127 -0.75 14.20 -14.10
C GLY A 127 -0.91 12.81 -13.49
N TRP A 128 -2.17 12.40 -13.30
CA TRP A 128 -2.48 11.08 -12.76
C TRP A 128 -2.21 9.97 -13.80
N MET A 129 -1.58 8.90 -13.34
CA MET A 129 -1.25 7.74 -14.15
C MET A 129 -1.65 6.47 -13.40
N ASP A 130 -2.38 5.57 -14.04
CA ASP A 130 -2.74 4.30 -13.42
C ASP A 130 -1.50 3.48 -13.02
N TYR A 131 -1.65 2.66 -11.99
CA TYR A 131 -0.52 1.96 -11.37
C TYR A 131 0.24 1.04 -12.35
N ARG A 132 -0.43 0.48 -13.35
CA ARG A 132 0.21 -0.41 -14.34
C ARG A 132 1.07 0.38 -15.31
N SER A 133 0.56 1.52 -15.79
CA SER A 133 1.30 2.42 -16.67
C SER A 133 2.48 3.02 -15.94
N TYR A 134 2.29 3.46 -14.71
CA TYR A 134 3.37 3.93 -13.85
C TYR A 134 4.46 2.86 -13.66
N GLY A 135 4.07 1.63 -13.39
CA GLY A 135 5.01 0.52 -13.24
C GLY A 135 5.83 0.27 -14.50
N ARG A 136 5.23 0.38 -15.69
CA ARG A 136 5.95 0.21 -16.95
C ARG A 136 6.91 1.36 -17.26
N GLU A 137 6.58 2.57 -16.85
CA GLU A 137 7.36 3.77 -17.20
C GLU A 137 8.48 4.05 -16.20
N PHE A 138 8.25 3.86 -14.91
CA PHE A 138 9.14 4.30 -13.84
C PHE A 138 9.77 3.17 -13.02
N CYS A 139 9.31 1.94 -13.17
CA CYS A 139 9.82 0.81 -12.37
C CYS A 139 10.69 -0.10 -13.23
N ASP A 140 11.78 -0.54 -12.63
CA ASP A 140 12.72 -1.49 -13.24
C ASP A 140 12.13 -2.90 -13.38
#